data_061043471995be373eea4e3a6d3f13c6
#
_entry.id   061043471995be373eea4e3a6d3f13c6
#
_cell.length_a   1.000
_cell.length_b   1.000
_cell.length_c   1.000
_cell.angle_alpha   90.00
_cell.angle_beta   90.00
_cell.angle_gamma   90.00
#
_symmetry.space_group_name_H-M   'P 1'
#
loop_
_entity.id
_entity.type
_entity.pdbx_description
1 polymer ?
#
loop_
_entity_poly.entity_id
_entity_poly.type
_entity_poly.pdbx_seq_one_letter_code
_entity_poly.pdbx_strand_id
1 'polypeptide(L)'
;RTIIDLGEATNLSLEQAGSEFARFANIVGMSQEDFDRLGSVVVDLGNNLATTEAEIVEMGLRLAGAGAQIGLTEAEIMAFAGSLSSVGIAAEAGGSAFSKVMVNMQLAAERGGKDLQAFADVAGMSAEDFKTAFEQDAAGAMISFIEGLSTAEDRGLSAIAVLDEMGITEVRMRDALLRAA
;
A
#
# COMPACT_ATOMS: atom_id res chain seq x y z
N ARG A 1 7.07 8.44 -25.48
CA ARG A 1 6.19 9.64 -25.49
C ARG A 1 5.71 9.92 -24.10
N THR A 2 5.08 8.97 -23.42
CA THR A 2 4.54 9.08 -22.05
C THR A 2 5.54 9.57 -21.00
N ILE A 3 6.79 9.09 -21.04
CA ILE A 3 7.84 9.54 -20.11
C ILE A 3 8.19 11.01 -20.34
N ILE A 4 8.12 11.49 -21.59
CA ILE A 4 8.33 12.90 -21.94
C ILE A 4 7.14 13.71 -21.42
N ASP A 5 5.93 13.25 -21.70
CA ASP A 5 4.69 13.91 -21.25
C ASP A 5 4.61 13.96 -19.71
N LEU A 6 5.07 12.91 -19.01
CA LEU A 6 5.22 12.88 -17.55
C LEU A 6 6.25 13.89 -17.04
N GLY A 7 7.43 13.96 -17.65
CA GLY A 7 8.46 14.92 -17.25
C GLY A 7 8.05 16.38 -17.48
N GLU A 8 7.13 16.66 -18.41
CA GLU A 8 6.57 17.99 -18.66
C GLU A 8 5.38 18.33 -17.74
N ALA A 9 4.61 17.30 -17.37
CA ALA A 9 3.37 17.45 -16.58
C ALA A 9 3.56 17.29 -15.07
N THR A 10 4.73 16.81 -14.63
CA THR A 10 5.01 16.47 -13.24
C THR A 10 6.32 17.10 -12.75
N ASN A 11 6.60 16.96 -11.46
CA ASN A 11 7.87 17.37 -10.86
C ASN A 11 9.01 16.34 -11.02
N LEU A 12 8.77 15.25 -11.77
CA LEU A 12 9.79 14.24 -12.09
C LEU A 12 10.67 14.69 -13.25
N SER A 13 11.99 14.53 -13.12
CA SER A 13 12.87 14.65 -14.30
C SER A 13 12.61 13.48 -15.26
N LEU A 14 12.85 13.70 -16.57
CA LEU A 14 12.71 12.66 -17.60
C LEU A 14 13.49 11.39 -17.28
N GLU A 15 14.70 11.54 -16.72
CA GLU A 15 15.56 10.42 -16.36
C GLU A 15 15.00 9.66 -15.14
N GLN A 16 14.50 10.36 -14.14
CA GLN A 16 13.84 9.76 -12.97
C GLN A 16 12.57 9.04 -13.39
N ALA A 17 11.66 9.70 -14.10
CA ALA A 17 10.43 9.09 -14.59
C ALA A 17 10.72 7.80 -15.37
N GLY A 18 11.66 7.84 -16.33
CA GLY A 18 12.02 6.68 -17.15
C GLY A 18 12.58 5.52 -16.32
N SER A 19 13.51 5.80 -15.41
CA SER A 19 14.17 4.75 -14.61
C SER A 19 13.24 4.16 -13.54
N GLU A 20 12.42 4.98 -12.89
CA GLU A 20 11.52 4.53 -11.83
C GLU A 20 10.32 3.77 -12.39
N PHE A 21 9.74 4.22 -13.50
CA PHE A 21 8.70 3.47 -14.20
C PHE A 21 9.19 2.12 -14.73
N ALA A 22 10.40 2.08 -15.29
CA ALA A 22 10.99 0.81 -15.74
C ALA A 22 11.25 -0.15 -14.57
N ARG A 23 11.70 0.35 -13.41
CA ARG A 23 11.87 -0.48 -12.21
C ARG A 23 10.54 -1.00 -11.69
N PHE A 24 9.54 -0.12 -11.59
CA PHE A 24 8.20 -0.50 -11.16
C PHE A 24 7.63 -1.59 -12.07
N ALA A 25 7.65 -1.37 -13.39
CA ALA A 25 7.18 -2.32 -14.38
C ALA A 25 7.86 -3.69 -14.26
N ASN A 26 9.18 -3.71 -14.07
CA ASN A 26 9.93 -4.96 -13.88
C ASN A 26 9.52 -5.70 -12.61
N ILE A 27 9.22 -4.98 -11.52
CA ILE A 27 8.82 -5.60 -10.24
C ILE A 27 7.42 -6.20 -10.35
N VAL A 28 6.46 -5.48 -10.95
CA VAL A 28 5.07 -5.91 -11.03
C VAL A 28 4.77 -6.75 -12.28
N GLY A 29 5.73 -6.90 -13.20
CA GLY A 29 5.54 -7.65 -14.44
C GLY A 29 4.71 -6.91 -15.50
N MET A 30 4.63 -5.59 -15.42
CA MET A 30 3.85 -4.75 -16.33
C MET A 30 4.54 -4.58 -17.69
N SER A 31 3.77 -4.55 -18.78
CA SER A 31 4.30 -4.27 -20.10
C SER A 31 4.56 -2.77 -20.31
N GLN A 32 5.49 -2.44 -21.22
CA GLN A 32 5.75 -1.04 -21.57
C GLN A 32 4.56 -0.36 -22.28
N GLU A 33 3.65 -1.14 -22.84
CA GLU A 33 2.43 -0.64 -23.49
C GLU A 33 1.45 -0.03 -22.46
N ASP A 34 1.56 -0.43 -21.20
CA ASP A 34 0.71 0.07 -20.10
C ASP A 34 1.29 1.33 -19.41
N PHE A 35 2.46 1.81 -19.81
CA PHE A 35 3.10 3.00 -19.21
C PHE A 35 2.23 4.26 -19.33
N ASP A 36 1.49 4.42 -20.45
CA ASP A 36 0.59 5.55 -20.65
C ASP A 36 -0.54 5.55 -19.60
N ARG A 37 -1.06 4.38 -19.29
CA ARG A 37 -2.12 4.19 -18.30
C ARG A 37 -1.61 4.44 -16.89
N LEU A 38 -0.45 3.89 -16.54
CA LEU A 38 0.19 4.12 -15.23
C LEU A 38 0.54 5.59 -15.04
N GLY A 39 1.10 6.25 -16.08
CA GLY A 39 1.40 7.67 -16.06
C GLY A 39 0.17 8.54 -15.81
N SER A 40 -0.94 8.20 -16.46
CA SER A 40 -2.22 8.89 -16.24
C SER A 40 -2.73 8.75 -14.81
N VAL A 41 -2.60 7.56 -14.21
CA VAL A 41 -2.96 7.33 -12.80
C VAL A 41 -2.10 8.17 -11.86
N VAL A 42 -0.78 8.22 -12.07
CA VAL A 42 0.14 9.00 -11.22
C VAL A 42 -0.17 10.50 -11.31
N VAL A 43 -0.40 11.03 -12.52
CA VAL A 43 -0.77 12.44 -12.72
C VAL A 43 -2.13 12.75 -12.08
N ASP A 44 -3.12 11.89 -12.24
CA ASP A 44 -4.44 12.08 -11.64
C ASP A 44 -4.36 12.11 -10.11
N LEU A 45 -3.62 11.18 -9.51
CA LEU A 45 -3.38 11.15 -8.07
C LEU A 45 -2.65 12.40 -7.58
N GLY A 46 -1.58 12.85 -8.27
CA GLY A 46 -0.83 14.04 -7.92
C GLY A 46 -1.65 15.33 -8.00
N ASN A 47 -2.59 15.41 -8.95
CA ASN A 47 -3.48 16.56 -9.10
C ASN A 47 -4.61 16.59 -8.06
N ASN A 48 -5.01 15.45 -7.51
CA ASN A 48 -6.17 15.33 -6.62
C ASN A 48 -5.82 15.09 -5.16
N LEU A 49 -4.57 14.70 -4.84
CA LEU A 49 -4.11 14.43 -3.48
C LEU A 49 -3.07 15.46 -3.02
N ALA A 50 -2.92 15.61 -1.71
CA ALA A 50 -1.93 16.51 -1.09
C ALA A 50 -0.53 15.87 -1.09
N THR A 51 -0.02 15.51 -2.27
CA THR A 51 1.28 14.87 -2.49
C THR A 51 1.82 15.23 -3.87
N THR A 52 3.02 14.80 -4.20
CA THR A 52 3.63 15.00 -5.51
C THR A 52 3.76 13.66 -6.24
N GLU A 53 3.80 13.71 -7.57
CA GLU A 53 3.98 12.51 -8.41
C GLU A 53 5.28 11.77 -8.07
N ALA A 54 6.35 12.50 -7.73
CA ALA A 54 7.61 11.90 -7.30
C ALA A 54 7.45 11.09 -6.00
N GLU A 55 6.74 11.63 -5.01
CA GLU A 55 6.47 10.94 -3.75
C GLU A 55 5.58 9.72 -3.96
N ILE A 56 4.58 9.82 -4.85
CA ILE A 56 3.72 8.68 -5.24
C ILE A 56 4.55 7.56 -5.86
N VAL A 57 5.42 7.88 -6.82
CA VAL A 57 6.25 6.88 -7.51
C VAL A 57 7.27 6.27 -6.55
N GLU A 58 7.92 7.07 -5.69
CA GLU A 58 8.85 6.56 -4.69
C GLU A 58 8.18 5.58 -3.72
N MET A 59 7.01 5.94 -3.19
CA MET A 59 6.20 5.08 -2.32
C MET A 59 5.74 3.83 -3.08
N GLY A 60 5.25 3.98 -4.31
CA GLY A 60 4.80 2.89 -5.17
C GLY A 60 5.89 1.86 -5.43
N LEU A 61 7.11 2.29 -5.70
CA LEU A 61 8.27 1.40 -5.85
C LEU A 61 8.54 0.55 -4.61
N ARG A 62 8.33 1.09 -3.42
CA ARG A 62 8.50 0.35 -2.18
C ARG A 62 7.38 -0.66 -1.92
N LEU A 63 6.17 -0.35 -2.36
CA LEU A 63 5.02 -1.23 -2.23
C LEU A 63 4.93 -2.29 -3.34
N ALA A 64 5.59 -2.06 -4.48
CA ALA A 64 5.44 -2.84 -5.71
C ALA A 64 5.61 -4.36 -5.50
N GLY A 65 6.67 -4.78 -4.81
CA GLY A 65 6.95 -6.20 -4.61
C GLY A 65 5.90 -6.91 -3.75
N ALA A 66 5.55 -6.34 -2.61
CA ALA A 66 4.54 -6.90 -1.72
C ALA A 66 3.13 -6.80 -2.32
N GLY A 67 2.81 -5.66 -2.96
CA GLY A 67 1.53 -5.44 -3.62
C GLY A 67 1.29 -6.45 -4.75
N ALA A 68 2.26 -6.63 -5.63
CA ALA A 68 2.17 -7.62 -6.70
C ALA A 68 2.04 -9.06 -6.15
N GLN A 69 2.74 -9.38 -5.05
CA GLN A 69 2.67 -10.70 -4.42
C GLN A 69 1.26 -11.03 -3.91
N ILE A 70 0.54 -10.06 -3.36
CA ILE A 70 -0.83 -10.26 -2.87
C ILE A 70 -1.91 -10.01 -3.94
N GLY A 71 -1.50 -9.77 -5.19
CA GLY A 71 -2.40 -9.64 -6.34
C GLY A 71 -2.97 -8.24 -6.57
N LEU A 72 -2.38 -7.19 -5.97
CA LEU A 72 -2.76 -5.81 -6.28
C LEU A 72 -2.40 -5.46 -7.73
N THR A 73 -3.27 -4.74 -8.39
CA THR A 73 -3.00 -4.12 -9.69
C THR A 73 -2.02 -2.95 -9.54
N GLU A 74 -1.39 -2.54 -10.63
CA GLU A 74 -0.49 -1.38 -10.66
C GLU A 74 -1.19 -0.10 -10.20
N ALA A 75 -2.46 0.06 -10.59
CA ALA A 75 -3.27 1.21 -10.21
C ALA A 75 -3.58 1.22 -8.70
N GLU A 76 -3.89 0.07 -8.10
CA GLU A 76 -4.11 -0.06 -6.65
C GLU A 76 -2.84 0.21 -5.86
N ILE A 77 -1.68 -0.29 -6.32
CA ILE A 77 -0.40 0.01 -5.69
C ILE A 77 -0.13 1.52 -5.69
N MET A 78 -0.37 2.22 -6.82
CA MET A 78 -0.20 3.67 -6.90
C MET A 78 -1.25 4.44 -6.11
N ALA A 79 -2.49 3.94 -6.01
CA ALA A 79 -3.53 4.53 -5.18
C ALA A 79 -3.17 4.47 -3.68
N PHE A 80 -2.67 3.32 -3.20
CA PHE A 80 -2.12 3.22 -1.84
C PHE A 80 -0.93 4.16 -1.65
N ALA A 81 0.00 4.21 -2.61
CA ALA A 81 1.15 5.09 -2.54
C ALA A 81 0.74 6.57 -2.42
N GLY A 82 -0.21 7.01 -3.25
CA GLY A 82 -0.75 8.36 -3.22
C GLY A 82 -1.46 8.68 -1.92
N SER A 83 -2.30 7.77 -1.43
CA SER A 83 -3.02 7.94 -0.16
C SER A 83 -2.06 8.06 1.03
N LEU A 84 -1.05 7.19 1.12
CA LEU A 84 -0.08 7.20 2.21
C LEU A 84 0.81 8.46 2.19
N SER A 85 1.29 8.86 1.01
CA SER A 85 2.11 10.06 0.90
C SER A 85 1.30 11.33 1.15
N SER A 86 0.02 11.37 0.78
CA SER A 86 -0.86 12.54 0.99
C SER A 86 -1.12 12.86 2.47
N VAL A 87 -1.03 11.88 3.36
CA VAL A 87 -1.10 12.08 4.82
C VAL A 87 0.29 12.28 5.45
N GLY A 88 1.31 12.54 4.65
CA GLY A 88 2.67 12.88 5.09
C GLY A 88 3.48 11.68 5.59
N ILE A 89 3.17 10.47 5.13
CA ILE A 89 3.96 9.27 5.44
C ILE A 89 5.14 9.19 4.47
N ALA A 90 6.36 9.22 5.01
CA ALA A 90 7.57 9.06 4.20
C ALA A 90 7.65 7.67 3.57
N ALA A 91 8.06 7.59 2.30
CA ALA A 91 8.11 6.35 1.52
C ALA A 91 8.93 5.25 2.20
N GLU A 92 10.05 5.60 2.84
CA GLU A 92 10.90 4.63 3.55
C GLU A 92 10.16 3.92 4.70
N ALA A 93 9.50 4.69 5.57
CA ALA A 93 8.79 4.14 6.72
C ALA A 93 7.47 3.48 6.32
N GLY A 94 6.65 4.17 5.50
CA GLY A 94 5.37 3.68 5.03
C GLY A 94 5.51 2.46 4.14
N GLY A 95 6.35 2.54 3.12
CA GLY A 95 6.60 1.42 2.22
C GLY A 95 7.03 0.16 2.96
N SER A 96 7.92 0.28 3.95
CA SER A 96 8.36 -0.86 4.77
C SER A 96 7.24 -1.41 5.66
N ALA A 97 6.48 -0.53 6.32
CA ALA A 97 5.37 -0.92 7.20
C ALA A 97 4.27 -1.65 6.42
N PHE A 98 3.80 -1.04 5.33
CA PHE A 98 2.71 -1.60 4.54
C PHE A 98 3.11 -2.85 3.78
N SER A 99 4.33 -2.92 3.24
CA SER A 99 4.85 -4.15 2.64
C SER A 99 4.89 -5.30 3.65
N LYS A 100 5.28 -5.03 4.90
CA LYS A 100 5.27 -6.03 5.96
C LYS A 100 3.85 -6.50 6.31
N VAL A 101 2.90 -5.56 6.42
CA VAL A 101 1.48 -5.90 6.64
C VAL A 101 0.94 -6.77 5.51
N MET A 102 1.17 -6.40 4.25
CA MET A 102 0.75 -7.16 3.07
C MET A 102 1.26 -8.61 3.11
N VAL A 103 2.55 -8.79 3.34
CA VAL A 103 3.16 -10.12 3.43
C VAL A 103 2.61 -10.91 4.63
N ASN A 104 2.42 -10.28 5.77
CA ASN A 104 1.86 -10.94 6.95
C ASN A 104 0.41 -11.34 6.74
N MET A 105 -0.41 -10.51 6.06
CA MET A 105 -1.78 -10.88 5.68
C MET A 105 -1.81 -12.10 4.76
N GLN A 106 -0.95 -12.12 3.74
CA GLN A 106 -0.83 -13.27 2.84
C GLN A 106 -0.52 -14.56 3.62
N LEU A 107 0.49 -14.51 4.48
CA LEU A 107 0.87 -15.66 5.31
C LEU A 107 -0.24 -16.07 6.28
N ALA A 108 -0.95 -15.12 6.86
CA ALA A 108 -2.07 -15.37 7.75
C ALA A 108 -3.24 -16.03 7.00
N ALA A 109 -3.58 -15.53 5.82
CA ALA A 109 -4.62 -16.13 4.97
C ALA A 109 -4.28 -17.56 4.55
N GLU A 110 -3.00 -17.85 4.26
CA GLU A 110 -2.53 -19.18 3.89
C GLU A 110 -2.51 -20.16 5.07
N ARG A 111 -2.02 -19.72 6.24
CA ARG A 111 -1.77 -20.57 7.41
C ARG A 111 -2.95 -20.67 8.36
N GLY A 112 -3.82 -19.66 8.37
CA GLY A 112 -4.90 -19.54 9.34
C GLY A 112 -4.41 -19.28 10.77
N GLY A 113 -5.23 -19.68 11.74
CA GLY A 113 -4.86 -19.65 13.15
C GLY A 113 -4.94 -18.26 13.78
N LYS A 114 -4.08 -18.00 14.77
CA LYS A 114 -4.10 -16.78 15.57
C LYS A 114 -3.78 -15.52 14.76
N ASP A 115 -2.88 -15.64 13.79
CA ASP A 115 -2.46 -14.50 12.98
C ASP A 115 -3.62 -14.02 12.09
N LEU A 116 -4.35 -14.96 11.47
CA LEU A 116 -5.54 -14.64 10.69
C LEU A 116 -6.64 -14.03 11.57
N GLN A 117 -6.85 -14.58 12.77
CA GLN A 117 -7.83 -14.05 13.72
C GLN A 117 -7.49 -12.61 14.12
N ALA A 118 -6.21 -12.30 14.35
CA ALA A 118 -5.77 -10.95 14.72
C ALA A 118 -6.08 -9.91 13.61
N PHE A 119 -5.85 -10.25 12.34
CA PHE A 119 -6.24 -9.38 11.23
C PHE A 119 -7.76 -9.21 11.12
N ALA A 120 -8.50 -10.30 11.27
CA ALA A 120 -9.95 -10.31 11.22
C ALA A 120 -10.58 -9.50 12.36
N ASP A 121 -10.07 -9.65 13.58
CA ASP A 121 -10.54 -8.90 14.75
C ASP A 121 -10.37 -7.39 14.56
N VAL A 122 -9.23 -6.96 14.00
CA VAL A 122 -9.00 -5.55 13.66
C VAL A 122 -9.96 -5.08 12.58
N ALA A 123 -10.13 -5.85 11.51
CA ALA A 123 -11.05 -5.52 10.43
C ALA A 123 -12.54 -5.63 10.83
N GLY A 124 -12.85 -6.15 12.03
CA GLY A 124 -14.22 -6.33 12.50
C GLY A 124 -14.97 -7.46 11.80
N MET A 125 -14.25 -8.49 11.36
CA MET A 125 -14.76 -9.64 10.61
C MET A 125 -14.50 -10.95 11.34
N SER A 126 -15.16 -12.04 10.90
CA SER A 126 -14.72 -13.39 11.28
C SER A 126 -13.42 -13.74 10.51
N ALA A 127 -12.64 -14.69 11.03
CA ALA A 127 -11.42 -15.14 10.36
C ALA A 127 -11.71 -15.71 8.95
N GLU A 128 -12.82 -16.40 8.78
CA GLU A 128 -13.24 -16.97 7.49
C GLU A 128 -13.66 -15.87 6.50
N ASP A 129 -14.43 -14.89 6.96
CA ASP A 129 -14.84 -13.75 6.13
C ASP A 129 -13.65 -12.91 5.71
N PHE A 130 -12.71 -12.63 6.64
CA PHE A 130 -11.50 -11.87 6.33
C PHE A 130 -10.63 -12.61 5.31
N LYS A 131 -10.44 -13.92 5.48
CA LYS A 131 -9.70 -14.73 4.52
C LYS A 131 -10.35 -14.69 3.12
N THR A 132 -11.65 -14.87 3.06
CA THR A 132 -12.42 -14.83 1.80
C THR A 132 -12.32 -13.44 1.16
N ALA A 133 -12.47 -12.37 1.94
CA ALA A 133 -12.32 -10.99 1.46
C ALA A 133 -10.91 -10.74 0.90
N PHE A 134 -9.87 -11.17 1.61
CA PHE A 134 -8.48 -11.02 1.17
C PHE A 134 -8.18 -11.80 -0.12
N GLU A 135 -8.68 -13.02 -0.25
CA GLU A 135 -8.50 -13.84 -1.46
C GLU A 135 -9.23 -13.28 -2.69
N GLN A 136 -10.35 -12.57 -2.49
CA GLN A 136 -11.15 -11.98 -3.56
C GLN A 136 -10.77 -10.53 -3.90
N ASP A 137 -10.42 -9.75 -2.89
CA ASP A 137 -10.09 -8.34 -2.95
C ASP A 137 -9.08 -7.97 -1.85
N ALA A 138 -7.81 -8.19 -2.13
CA ALA A 138 -6.73 -7.89 -1.19
C ALA A 138 -6.66 -6.38 -0.85
N ALA A 139 -6.98 -5.49 -1.81
CA ALA A 139 -7.03 -4.06 -1.58
C ALA A 139 -8.12 -3.69 -0.57
N GLY A 140 -9.33 -4.20 -0.75
CA GLY A 140 -10.45 -3.98 0.17
C GLY A 140 -10.19 -4.54 1.57
N ALA A 141 -9.55 -5.70 1.68
CA ALA A 141 -9.16 -6.28 2.97
C ALA A 141 -8.11 -5.42 3.68
N MET A 142 -7.13 -4.86 2.95
CA MET A 142 -6.16 -3.90 3.48
C MET A 142 -6.83 -2.64 4.00
N ILE A 143 -7.78 -2.08 3.25
CA ILE A 143 -8.53 -0.89 3.65
C ILE A 143 -9.33 -1.19 4.92
N SER A 144 -10.04 -2.31 4.97
CA SER A 144 -10.81 -2.73 6.16
C SER A 144 -9.93 -2.88 7.40
N PHE A 145 -8.70 -3.39 7.24
CA PHE A 145 -7.73 -3.46 8.34
C PHE A 145 -7.28 -2.07 8.80
N ILE A 146 -6.96 -1.16 7.88
CA ILE A 146 -6.55 0.21 8.20
C ILE A 146 -7.69 0.95 8.92
N GLU A 147 -8.90 0.92 8.39
CA GLU A 147 -10.10 1.50 9.03
C GLU A 147 -10.36 0.88 10.40
N GLY A 148 -10.14 -0.42 10.52
CA GLY A 148 -10.28 -1.14 11.77
C GLY A 148 -9.26 -0.70 12.84
N LEU A 149 -8.05 -0.30 12.46
CA LEU A 149 -7.08 0.28 13.39
C LEU A 149 -7.56 1.60 14.00
N SER A 150 -8.21 2.47 13.20
CA SER A 150 -8.74 3.76 13.69
C SER A 150 -9.81 3.58 14.75
N THR A 151 -10.60 2.52 14.68
CA THR A 151 -11.71 2.22 15.59
C THR A 151 -11.37 1.15 16.64
N ALA A 152 -10.13 0.67 16.67
CA ALA A 152 -9.71 -0.41 17.55
C ALA A 152 -9.94 -0.10 19.03
N GLU A 153 -9.60 1.12 19.46
CA GLU A 153 -9.75 1.55 20.87
C GLU A 153 -11.22 1.60 21.30
N ASP A 154 -12.12 2.03 20.42
CA ASP A 154 -13.57 2.04 20.69
C ASP A 154 -14.14 0.63 20.92
N ARG A 155 -13.46 -0.37 20.36
CA ARG A 155 -13.81 -1.79 20.51
C ARG A 155 -13.04 -2.48 21.64
N GLY A 156 -12.27 -1.72 22.44
CA GLY A 156 -11.48 -2.23 23.55
C GLY A 156 -10.19 -2.96 23.10
N LEU A 157 -9.76 -2.78 21.85
CA LEU A 157 -8.51 -3.28 21.32
C LEU A 157 -7.44 -2.18 21.39
N SER A 158 -6.22 -2.52 21.78
CA SER A 158 -5.11 -1.59 21.65
C SER A 158 -4.47 -1.73 20.29
N ALA A 159 -4.63 -0.71 19.42
CA ALA A 159 -4.00 -0.70 18.09
C ALA A 159 -2.47 -0.96 18.17
N ILE A 160 -1.79 -0.37 19.17
CA ILE A 160 -0.36 -0.58 19.38
C ILE A 160 -0.05 -2.03 19.77
N ALA A 161 -0.85 -2.65 20.65
CA ALA A 161 -0.64 -4.03 21.08
C ALA A 161 -0.88 -5.00 19.91
N VAL A 162 -1.91 -4.77 19.11
CA VAL A 162 -2.19 -5.57 17.90
C VAL A 162 -1.03 -5.49 16.91
N LEU A 163 -0.52 -4.30 16.63
CA LEU A 163 0.64 -4.13 15.73
C LEU A 163 1.90 -4.81 16.30
N ASP A 164 2.07 -4.82 17.62
CA ASP A 164 3.17 -5.52 18.29
C ASP A 164 3.09 -7.04 18.10
N GLU A 165 1.91 -7.62 18.31
CA GLU A 165 1.63 -9.03 18.09
C GLU A 165 1.86 -9.46 16.63
N MET A 166 1.58 -8.57 15.68
CA MET A 166 1.88 -8.76 14.26
C MET A 166 3.37 -8.58 13.92
N GLY A 167 4.23 -8.35 14.92
CA GLY A 167 5.66 -8.15 14.75
C GLY A 167 6.04 -6.79 14.14
N ILE A 168 5.13 -5.82 14.18
CA ILE A 168 5.38 -4.42 13.79
C ILE A 168 5.79 -3.66 15.04
N THR A 169 7.05 -3.80 15.42
CA THR A 169 7.59 -3.27 16.67
C THR A 169 8.27 -1.91 16.54
N GLU A 170 8.66 -1.54 15.33
CA GLU A 170 9.35 -0.28 15.06
C GLU A 170 8.41 0.93 15.15
N VAL A 171 8.84 1.96 15.90
CA VAL A 171 8.03 3.15 16.17
C VAL A 171 7.59 3.85 14.87
N ARG A 172 8.50 4.00 13.91
CA ARG A 172 8.18 4.65 12.62
C ARG A 172 7.15 3.87 11.80
N MET A 173 7.21 2.54 11.85
CA MET A 173 6.25 1.70 11.13
C MET A 173 4.87 1.75 11.77
N ARG A 174 4.80 1.74 13.12
CA ARG A 174 3.53 1.93 13.85
C ARG A 174 2.93 3.30 13.58
N ASP A 175 3.74 4.37 13.66
CA ASP A 175 3.30 5.73 13.36
C ASP A 175 2.72 5.84 11.93
N ALA A 176 3.36 5.23 10.95
CA ALA A 176 2.88 5.20 9.57
C ALA A 176 1.51 4.52 9.45
N LEU A 177 1.31 3.35 10.08
CA LEU A 177 0.05 2.62 10.05
C LEU A 177 -1.07 3.35 10.79
N LEU A 178 -0.78 3.91 11.98
CA LEU A 178 -1.76 4.67 12.76
C LEU A 178 -2.11 6.02 12.14
N ARG A 179 -1.24 6.55 11.30
CA ARG A 179 -1.51 7.79 10.56
C ARG A 179 -2.35 7.56 9.31
N ALA A 180 -2.27 6.36 8.73
CA ALA A 180 -3.09 5.94 7.60
C ALA A 180 -4.51 5.54 8.03
N ALA A 181 -4.68 5.13 9.29
CA ALA A 181 -5.96 4.82 9.92
C ALA A 181 -6.72 6.10 10.30
#